data_7ab9eaedcee7a45eb04553077347acd3
#
_entry.id   7ab9eaedcee7a45eb04553077347acd3
#
_cell.length_a   1.000
_cell.length_b   1.000
_cell.length_c   1.000
_cell.angle_alpha   90.00
_cell.angle_beta   90.00
_cell.angle_gamma   90.00
#
_symmetry.space_group_name_H-M   'P 1'
#
loop_
_entity.id
_entity.type
_entity.pdbx_description
1 polymer ?
#
loop_
_entity_poly.entity_id
_entity_poly.type
_entity_poly.pdbx_seq_one_letter_code
_entity_poly.pdbx_strand_id
1 'polypeptide(L)'
;GHGAVRVAKTALQSGANYLAVATVDEGIKLREGMVGAPIVLLSEPPATAAPLLLAYKIMPSIYTPEFAIAYAEKADEYGIRAPFHLAVNTGMNRIGVRYDNVVDFMRKVSFHRALDLVGTFTHFATADCEGTLDFGIQVKRFTEAISALREVGIDPGIVHCANSAATVRYPQVHFDMVRWGVSLYGLHTCQETRSMINLKPAMSVHARITDTRTLPMSEGVSYGLNYRSPGSVKICTVPVGYADGLNRGLSGRTDFIVDGTRVRQVGNICMDQCMFEVDLRTYGTRRRLDPQIGDEVVIVGRQGD
;
A
#
# COMPACT_ATOMS: atom_id res chain seq x y z
N GLY A 1 7.55 5.24 -0.99
CA GLY A 1 6.65 6.21 -0.79
C GLY A 1 6.87 7.20 0.36
N HIS A 2 6.22 6.97 1.49
CA HIS A 2 6.13 7.95 2.60
C HIS A 2 7.35 7.99 3.54
N GLY A 3 8.40 7.23 3.27
CA GLY A 3 9.60 7.14 4.10
C GLY A 3 9.51 6.03 5.16
N ALA A 4 10.02 4.84 4.85
CA ALA A 4 9.82 3.63 5.63
C ALA A 4 10.21 3.78 7.12
N VAL A 5 11.40 4.33 7.41
CA VAL A 5 11.90 4.48 8.79
C VAL A 5 11.04 5.44 9.62
N ARG A 6 10.64 6.57 9.03
CA ARG A 6 9.80 7.56 9.72
C ARG A 6 8.41 7.00 10.02
N VAL A 7 7.79 6.38 9.02
CA VAL A 7 6.46 5.74 9.19
C VAL A 7 6.53 4.63 10.23
N ALA A 8 7.54 3.76 10.17
CA ALA A 8 7.72 2.68 11.13
C ALA A 8 7.84 3.19 12.57
N LYS A 9 8.70 4.20 12.80
CA LYS A 9 8.86 4.80 14.14
C LYS A 9 7.55 5.42 14.64
N THR A 10 6.83 6.15 13.80
CA THR A 10 5.53 6.74 14.17
C THR A 10 4.49 5.66 14.47
N ALA A 11 4.41 4.60 13.66
CA ALA A 11 3.49 3.49 13.90
C ALA A 11 3.76 2.80 15.24
N LEU A 12 5.04 2.52 15.55
CA LEU A 12 5.46 1.91 16.81
C LEU A 12 5.14 2.81 18.01
N GLN A 13 5.39 4.11 17.91
CA GLN A 13 5.01 5.09 18.94
C GLN A 13 3.50 5.17 19.15
N SER A 14 2.72 4.84 18.11
CA SER A 14 1.25 4.80 18.14
C SER A 14 0.69 3.43 18.55
N GLY A 15 1.54 2.48 18.98
CA GLY A 15 1.12 1.21 19.56
C GLY A 15 1.22 -0.01 18.61
N ALA A 16 1.77 0.13 17.40
CA ALA A 16 2.06 -1.04 16.59
C ALA A 16 3.14 -1.91 17.25
N ASN A 17 2.99 -3.24 17.19
CA ASN A 17 3.92 -4.18 17.80
C ASN A 17 4.81 -4.86 16.76
N TYR A 18 4.33 -5.00 15.53
CA TYR A 18 5.00 -5.65 14.42
C TYR A 18 5.04 -4.71 13.20
N LEU A 19 6.03 -4.92 12.36
CA LEU A 19 6.13 -4.30 11.06
C LEU A 19 6.13 -5.36 9.97
N ALA A 20 5.59 -5.03 8.80
CA ALA A 20 5.61 -5.91 7.64
C ALA A 20 6.23 -5.17 6.45
N VAL A 21 7.08 -5.88 5.71
CA VAL A 21 7.78 -5.38 4.51
C VAL A 21 7.55 -6.33 3.34
N ALA A 22 7.76 -5.84 2.12
CA ALA A 22 7.59 -6.62 0.90
C ALA A 22 8.92 -7.18 0.37
N THR A 23 10.06 -6.56 0.71
CA THR A 23 11.39 -6.99 0.26
C THR A 23 12.40 -7.05 1.41
N VAL A 24 13.47 -7.82 1.22
CA VAL A 24 14.57 -7.92 2.18
C VAL A 24 15.23 -6.55 2.41
N ASP A 25 15.45 -5.79 1.34
CA ASP A 25 16.06 -4.46 1.39
C ASP A 25 15.24 -3.45 2.21
N GLU A 26 13.91 -3.52 2.13
CA GLU A 26 13.03 -2.71 2.99
C GLU A 26 13.24 -3.04 4.47
N GLY A 27 13.35 -4.33 4.79
CA GLY A 27 13.63 -4.80 6.16
C GLY A 27 15.01 -4.35 6.66
N ILE A 28 16.05 -4.48 5.83
CA ILE A 28 17.41 -4.01 6.13
C ILE A 28 17.39 -2.51 6.40
N LYS A 29 16.76 -1.72 5.52
CA LYS A 29 16.62 -0.27 5.70
C LYS A 29 15.97 0.13 7.02
N LEU A 30 14.98 -0.63 7.47
CA LEU A 30 14.38 -0.40 8.79
C LEU A 30 15.38 -0.68 9.92
N ARG A 31 16.15 -1.76 9.84
CA ARG A 31 17.18 -2.10 10.84
C ARG A 31 18.31 -1.06 10.90
N GLU A 32 18.80 -0.62 9.74
CA GLU A 32 19.78 0.48 9.63
C GLU A 32 19.22 1.80 10.20
N GLY A 33 17.88 2.00 10.07
CA GLY A 33 17.16 3.10 10.70
C GLY A 33 16.92 2.95 12.20
N MET A 34 17.56 1.97 12.88
CA MET A 34 17.45 1.71 14.32
C MET A 34 16.03 1.27 14.75
N VAL A 35 15.32 0.54 13.90
CA VAL A 35 14.00 -0.04 14.23
C VAL A 35 14.20 -1.42 14.83
N GLY A 36 13.90 -1.57 16.14
CA GLY A 36 14.10 -2.82 16.89
C GLY A 36 12.90 -3.79 16.88
N ALA A 37 11.72 -3.34 16.47
CA ALA A 37 10.51 -4.18 16.49
C ALA A 37 10.61 -5.41 15.59
N PRO A 38 9.83 -6.48 15.83
CA PRO A 38 9.74 -7.61 14.93
C PRO A 38 9.33 -7.19 13.51
N ILE A 39 10.00 -7.74 12.48
CA ILE A 39 9.72 -7.45 11.06
C ILE A 39 9.38 -8.76 10.36
N VAL A 40 8.23 -8.79 9.71
CA VAL A 40 7.77 -9.90 8.86
C VAL A 40 7.94 -9.50 7.40
N LEU A 41 8.65 -10.31 6.64
CA LEU A 41 8.68 -10.22 5.19
C LEU A 41 7.49 -10.98 4.63
N LEU A 42 6.56 -10.31 3.97
CA LEU A 42 5.30 -10.90 3.47
C LEU A 42 5.48 -11.74 2.18
N SER A 43 6.69 -12.11 1.86
CA SER A 43 7.04 -12.93 0.71
C SER A 43 8.15 -13.90 1.08
N GLU A 44 8.38 -14.89 0.22
CA GLU A 44 9.53 -15.77 0.27
C GLU A 44 10.56 -15.26 -0.73
N PRO A 45 11.74 -14.82 -0.26
CA PRO A 45 12.81 -14.37 -1.15
C PRO A 45 13.60 -15.55 -1.72
N PRO A 46 14.52 -15.34 -2.67
CA PRO A 46 15.46 -16.38 -3.08
C PRO A 46 16.26 -16.94 -1.89
N ALA A 47 16.62 -18.22 -1.93
CA ALA A 47 17.36 -18.91 -0.85
C ALA A 47 18.69 -18.22 -0.49
N THR A 48 19.31 -17.55 -1.46
CA THR A 48 20.53 -16.74 -1.27
C THR A 48 20.36 -15.58 -0.29
N ALA A 49 19.13 -15.19 0.02
CA ALA A 49 18.83 -14.15 1.01
C ALA A 49 18.80 -14.66 2.46
N ALA A 50 18.82 -15.97 2.70
CA ALA A 50 18.75 -16.54 4.04
C ALA A 50 19.79 -15.95 5.04
N PRO A 51 21.07 -15.76 4.68
CA PRO A 51 22.04 -15.13 5.57
C PRO A 51 21.64 -13.71 5.99
N LEU A 52 21.10 -12.91 5.07
CA LEU A 52 20.67 -11.54 5.36
C LEU A 52 19.44 -11.51 6.28
N LEU A 53 18.47 -12.39 6.04
CA LEU A 53 17.29 -12.50 6.89
C LEU A 53 17.67 -12.81 8.34
N LEU A 54 18.57 -13.76 8.54
CA LEU A 54 19.05 -14.15 9.87
C LEU A 54 19.86 -13.03 10.52
N ALA A 55 20.82 -12.43 9.79
CA ALA A 55 21.68 -11.36 10.31
C ALA A 55 20.88 -10.12 10.73
N TYR A 56 19.87 -9.72 9.93
CA TYR A 56 19.03 -8.57 10.20
C TYR A 56 17.76 -8.90 11.00
N LYS A 57 17.58 -10.16 11.42
CA LYS A 57 16.41 -10.62 12.19
C LYS A 57 15.10 -10.23 11.51
N ILE A 58 14.98 -10.57 10.22
CA ILE A 58 13.78 -10.39 9.42
C ILE A 58 13.15 -11.78 9.24
N MET A 59 11.93 -11.96 9.68
CA MET A 59 11.20 -13.23 9.60
C MET A 59 10.55 -13.37 8.23
N PRO A 60 10.96 -14.35 7.40
CA PRO A 60 10.31 -14.57 6.10
C PRO A 60 8.93 -15.19 6.25
N SER A 61 8.10 -15.00 5.23
CA SER A 61 6.96 -15.88 4.97
C SER A 61 7.46 -17.08 4.20
N ILE A 62 7.16 -18.29 4.68
CA ILE A 62 7.61 -19.55 4.05
C ILE A 62 6.40 -20.30 3.50
N TYR A 63 6.56 -20.83 2.28
CA TYR A 63 5.53 -21.63 1.60
C TYR A 63 6.10 -22.63 0.59
N THR A 64 7.44 -22.70 0.42
CA THR A 64 8.11 -23.77 -0.33
C THR A 64 9.05 -24.57 0.56
N PRO A 65 9.12 -25.91 0.41
CA PRO A 65 10.06 -26.73 1.18
C PRO A 65 11.53 -26.35 0.88
N GLU A 66 11.82 -25.98 -0.36
CA GLU A 66 13.17 -25.67 -0.82
C GLU A 66 13.73 -24.45 -0.08
N PHE A 67 12.94 -23.38 0.06
CA PHE A 67 13.36 -22.22 0.83
C PHE A 67 13.44 -22.52 2.33
N ALA A 68 12.46 -23.26 2.87
CA ALA A 68 12.45 -23.68 4.29
C ALA A 68 13.74 -24.41 4.67
N ILE A 69 14.16 -25.36 3.84
CA ILE A 69 15.38 -26.16 4.05
C ILE A 69 16.60 -25.25 4.01
N ALA A 70 16.75 -24.44 2.95
CA ALA A 70 17.91 -23.55 2.81
C ALA A 70 18.01 -22.53 3.97
N TYR A 71 16.86 -22.02 4.45
CA TYR A 71 16.81 -21.11 5.59
C TYR A 71 17.19 -21.79 6.89
N ALA A 72 16.74 -23.03 7.10
CA ALA A 72 17.07 -23.85 8.25
C ALA A 72 18.56 -24.24 8.27
N GLU A 73 19.10 -24.72 7.15
CA GLU A 73 20.53 -25.10 7.03
C GLU A 73 21.43 -23.90 7.36
N LYS A 74 21.07 -22.71 6.87
CA LYS A 74 21.84 -21.51 7.19
C LYS A 74 21.75 -21.13 8.67
N ALA A 75 20.59 -21.32 9.30
CA ALA A 75 20.41 -21.09 10.72
C ALA A 75 21.20 -22.09 11.58
N ASP A 76 21.23 -23.37 11.17
CA ASP A 76 22.05 -24.41 11.82
C ASP A 76 23.53 -24.07 11.72
N GLU A 77 24.05 -23.63 10.56
CA GLU A 77 25.43 -23.15 10.42
C GLU A 77 25.77 -22.02 11.40
N TYR A 78 24.81 -21.13 11.68
CA TYR A 78 25.00 -20.02 12.61
C TYR A 78 24.70 -20.38 14.08
N GLY A 79 24.17 -21.57 14.34
CA GLY A 79 23.78 -22.03 15.68
C GLY A 79 22.61 -21.23 16.26
N ILE A 80 21.67 -20.75 15.43
CA ILE A 80 20.54 -19.88 15.83
C ILE A 80 19.21 -20.47 15.39
N ARG A 81 18.12 -19.96 15.96
CA ARG A 81 16.75 -20.25 15.50
C ARG A 81 16.43 -19.46 14.24
N ALA A 82 15.58 -20.04 13.40
CA ALA A 82 15.08 -19.49 12.14
C ALA A 82 13.58 -19.20 12.25
N PRO A 83 13.17 -18.08 12.90
CA PRO A 83 11.76 -17.74 13.04
C PRO A 83 11.14 -17.37 11.70
N PHE A 84 9.94 -17.89 11.46
CA PHE A 84 9.22 -17.64 10.20
C PHE A 84 7.71 -17.61 10.39
N HIS A 85 7.00 -17.06 9.40
CA HIS A 85 5.55 -17.14 9.29
C HIS A 85 5.16 -18.08 8.15
N LEU A 86 4.21 -18.99 8.41
CA LEU A 86 3.63 -19.84 7.37
C LEU A 86 2.58 -19.03 6.58
N ALA A 87 2.79 -18.91 5.28
CA ALA A 87 1.77 -18.31 4.40
C ALA A 87 0.83 -19.38 3.87
N VAL A 88 -0.48 -19.19 4.09
CA VAL A 88 -1.54 -20.12 3.67
C VAL A 88 -2.34 -19.53 2.52
N ASN A 89 -2.44 -20.25 1.41
CA ASN A 89 -3.32 -19.90 0.30
C ASN A 89 -4.73 -20.44 0.54
N THR A 90 -5.66 -19.55 0.80
CA THR A 90 -7.08 -19.88 1.02
C THR A 90 -7.97 -19.53 -0.17
N GLY A 91 -7.40 -18.96 -1.25
CA GLY A 91 -8.16 -18.61 -2.44
C GLY A 91 -7.72 -17.36 -3.18
N MET A 92 -6.76 -16.58 -2.65
CA MET A 92 -6.18 -15.45 -3.38
C MET A 92 -5.28 -15.91 -4.54
N ASN A 93 -4.69 -17.12 -4.43
CA ASN A 93 -3.88 -17.78 -5.45
C ASN A 93 -2.66 -16.96 -5.92
N ARG A 94 -2.09 -16.18 -5.01
CA ARG A 94 -0.88 -15.39 -5.26
C ARG A 94 0.37 -16.06 -4.72
N ILE A 95 0.36 -16.44 -3.46
CA ILE A 95 1.41 -17.16 -2.73
C ILE A 95 0.78 -18.03 -1.65
N GLY A 96 1.56 -18.94 -1.08
CA GLY A 96 1.19 -19.70 0.12
C GLY A 96 0.96 -21.17 -0.15
N VAL A 97 1.14 -21.98 0.90
CA VAL A 97 0.76 -23.40 0.92
C VAL A 97 -0.76 -23.49 0.84
N ARG A 98 -1.28 -24.35 -0.01
CA ARG A 98 -2.73 -24.58 -0.09
C ARG A 98 -3.28 -24.99 1.29
N TYR A 99 -4.42 -24.44 1.66
CA TYR A 99 -5.00 -24.55 3.02
C TYR A 99 -5.19 -26.01 3.51
N ASP A 100 -5.45 -26.95 2.60
CA ASP A 100 -5.61 -28.38 2.90
C ASP A 100 -4.30 -29.17 2.92
N ASN A 101 -3.18 -28.54 2.56
CA ASN A 101 -1.84 -29.16 2.53
C ASN A 101 -0.90 -28.63 3.62
N VAL A 102 -1.36 -27.79 4.57
CA VAL A 102 -0.51 -27.15 5.57
C VAL A 102 0.17 -28.16 6.51
N VAL A 103 -0.54 -29.23 6.88
CA VAL A 103 -0.02 -30.28 7.75
C VAL A 103 1.10 -31.06 7.04
N ASP A 104 0.87 -31.46 5.79
CA ASP A 104 1.85 -32.19 5.01
C ASP A 104 3.10 -31.34 4.73
N PHE A 105 2.90 -30.04 4.47
CA PHE A 105 3.99 -29.10 4.35
C PHE A 105 4.81 -29.05 5.64
N MET A 106 4.18 -28.81 6.78
CA MET A 106 4.87 -28.72 8.06
C MET A 106 5.59 -30.03 8.43
N ARG A 107 5.00 -31.19 8.16
CA ARG A 107 5.66 -32.48 8.34
C ARG A 107 6.95 -32.61 7.51
N LYS A 108 6.96 -32.12 6.28
CA LYS A 108 8.13 -32.15 5.39
C LYS A 108 9.29 -31.29 5.91
N VAL A 109 9.00 -30.19 6.58
CA VAL A 109 10.03 -29.24 7.02
C VAL A 109 10.39 -29.36 8.51
N SER A 110 9.56 -30.05 9.31
CA SER A 110 9.73 -30.16 10.77
C SER A 110 10.97 -30.96 11.22
N PHE A 111 11.64 -31.66 10.33
CA PHE A 111 12.91 -32.33 10.62
C PHE A 111 14.04 -31.32 10.90
N HIS A 112 13.94 -30.13 10.39
CA HIS A 112 14.91 -29.05 10.60
C HIS A 112 14.58 -28.30 11.91
N ARG A 113 15.28 -28.69 13.00
CA ARG A 113 15.02 -28.16 14.35
C ARG A 113 15.29 -26.68 14.50
N ALA A 114 16.07 -26.08 13.61
CA ALA A 114 16.30 -24.64 13.59
C ALA A 114 15.04 -23.83 13.25
N LEU A 115 14.13 -24.40 12.43
CA LEU A 115 12.88 -23.72 12.05
C LEU A 115 11.99 -23.48 13.27
N ASP A 116 11.46 -22.26 13.35
CA ASP A 116 10.62 -21.79 14.43
C ASP A 116 9.37 -21.12 13.85
N LEU A 117 8.25 -21.86 13.83
CA LEU A 117 6.97 -21.33 13.36
C LEU A 117 6.42 -20.35 14.40
N VAL A 118 6.61 -19.06 14.17
CA VAL A 118 6.16 -18.00 15.08
C VAL A 118 4.84 -17.36 14.67
N GLY A 119 4.33 -17.67 13.49
CA GLY A 119 3.01 -17.19 13.06
C GLY A 119 2.50 -17.84 11.78
N THR A 120 1.21 -17.80 11.59
CA THR A 120 0.51 -18.35 10.42
C THR A 120 -0.48 -17.34 9.88
N PHE A 121 -0.47 -17.12 8.56
CA PHE A 121 -1.36 -16.14 7.97
C PHE A 121 -1.93 -16.51 6.61
N THR A 122 -3.01 -15.85 6.25
CA THR A 122 -3.53 -15.77 4.87
C THR A 122 -3.76 -14.33 4.46
N HIS A 123 -4.15 -14.11 3.21
CA HIS A 123 -4.54 -12.80 2.70
C HIS A 123 -5.87 -12.86 1.98
N PHE A 124 -6.79 -11.97 2.34
CA PHE A 124 -8.13 -11.91 1.74
C PHE A 124 -8.09 -11.16 0.41
N ALA A 125 -8.74 -11.74 -0.59
CA ALA A 125 -8.83 -11.19 -1.94
C ALA A 125 -9.99 -10.19 -2.09
N THR A 126 -11.08 -10.38 -1.34
CA THR A 126 -12.38 -9.71 -1.55
C THR A 126 -12.95 -9.08 -0.28
N ALA A 127 -12.12 -8.80 0.73
CA ALA A 127 -12.59 -8.15 1.96
C ALA A 127 -13.11 -6.71 1.74
N ASP A 128 -12.76 -6.08 0.63
CA ASP A 128 -13.19 -4.76 0.17
C ASP A 128 -14.33 -4.81 -0.86
N CYS A 129 -14.76 -6.00 -1.27
CA CYS A 129 -15.87 -6.20 -2.20
C CYS A 129 -17.17 -6.50 -1.46
N GLU A 130 -18.30 -6.04 -2.02
CA GLU A 130 -19.64 -6.41 -1.56
C GLU A 130 -20.17 -7.64 -2.28
N GLY A 131 -21.04 -8.39 -1.60
CA GLY A 131 -21.87 -9.45 -2.19
C GLY A 131 -21.10 -10.68 -2.69
N THR A 132 -19.83 -10.86 -2.33
CA THR A 132 -19.06 -12.06 -2.70
C THR A 132 -19.09 -13.11 -1.60
N LEU A 133 -19.26 -14.38 -2.00
CA LEU A 133 -19.13 -15.53 -1.09
C LEU A 133 -17.65 -15.86 -0.79
N ASP A 134 -16.74 -15.36 -1.61
CA ASP A 134 -15.32 -15.72 -1.58
C ASP A 134 -14.64 -15.36 -0.26
N PHE A 135 -15.01 -14.21 0.34
CA PHE A 135 -14.49 -13.84 1.66
C PHE A 135 -14.82 -14.90 2.71
N GLY A 136 -16.09 -15.32 2.79
CA GLY A 136 -16.52 -16.36 3.74
C GLY A 136 -15.84 -17.72 3.49
N ILE A 137 -15.64 -18.08 2.22
CA ILE A 137 -14.90 -19.29 1.84
C ILE A 137 -13.44 -19.20 2.29
N GLN A 138 -12.79 -18.06 2.12
CA GLN A 138 -11.41 -17.88 2.57
C GLN A 138 -11.28 -17.94 4.10
N VAL A 139 -12.22 -17.33 4.84
CA VAL A 139 -12.27 -17.41 6.31
C VAL A 139 -12.41 -18.86 6.76
N LYS A 140 -13.37 -19.61 6.18
CA LYS A 140 -13.58 -21.03 6.49
C LYS A 140 -12.31 -21.84 6.26
N ARG A 141 -11.71 -21.76 5.08
CA ARG A 141 -10.48 -22.47 4.73
C ARG A 141 -9.30 -22.13 5.63
N PHE A 142 -9.20 -20.88 6.05
CA PHE A 142 -8.13 -20.47 6.97
C PHE A 142 -8.34 -21.07 8.36
N THR A 143 -9.57 -21.04 8.87
CA THR A 143 -9.91 -21.66 10.17
C THR A 143 -9.68 -23.18 10.14
N GLU A 144 -10.05 -23.85 9.05
CA GLU A 144 -9.78 -25.29 8.84
C GLU A 144 -8.27 -25.57 8.85
N ALA A 145 -7.44 -24.77 8.17
CA ALA A 145 -5.99 -24.92 8.17
C ALA A 145 -5.37 -24.77 9.58
N ILE A 146 -5.82 -23.75 10.33
CA ILE A 146 -5.35 -23.52 11.71
C ILE A 146 -5.77 -24.69 12.63
N SER A 147 -7.01 -25.18 12.50
CA SER A 147 -7.51 -26.32 13.27
C SER A 147 -6.70 -27.58 12.96
N ALA A 148 -6.45 -27.87 11.68
CA ALA A 148 -5.68 -29.04 11.25
C ALA A 148 -4.24 -29.02 11.79
N LEU A 149 -3.58 -27.87 11.86
CA LEU A 149 -2.27 -27.74 12.51
C LEU A 149 -2.33 -28.09 14.00
N ARG A 150 -3.32 -27.55 14.70
CA ARG A 150 -3.50 -27.78 16.15
C ARG A 150 -3.82 -29.25 16.47
N GLU A 151 -4.67 -29.89 15.66
CA GLU A 151 -5.04 -31.30 15.82
C GLU A 151 -3.85 -32.26 15.74
N VAL A 152 -2.80 -31.89 15.00
CA VAL A 152 -1.57 -32.69 14.91
C VAL A 152 -0.47 -32.19 15.87
N GLY A 153 -0.81 -31.30 16.82
CA GLY A 153 0.10 -30.81 17.85
C GLY A 153 1.06 -29.72 17.37
N ILE A 154 0.81 -29.08 16.23
CA ILE A 154 1.62 -27.96 15.73
C ILE A 154 0.96 -26.65 16.18
N ASP A 155 1.70 -25.85 16.98
CA ASP A 155 1.27 -24.50 17.33
C ASP A 155 1.41 -23.58 16.10
N PRO A 156 0.32 -22.97 15.62
CA PRO A 156 0.36 -22.04 14.48
C PRO A 156 1.04 -20.71 14.81
N GLY A 157 1.41 -20.46 16.07
CA GLY A 157 1.92 -19.17 16.54
C GLY A 157 0.88 -18.04 16.42
N ILE A 158 1.33 -16.83 16.12
CA ILE A 158 0.47 -15.65 15.91
C ILE A 158 -0.38 -15.84 14.65
N VAL A 159 -1.68 -16.00 14.81
CA VAL A 159 -2.63 -16.17 13.72
C VAL A 159 -3.09 -14.82 13.20
N HIS A 160 -2.93 -14.55 11.90
CA HIS A 160 -3.33 -13.26 11.33
C HIS A 160 -3.79 -13.35 9.87
N CYS A 161 -4.88 -12.66 9.54
CA CYS A 161 -5.42 -12.67 8.17
C CYS A 161 -5.99 -11.30 7.73
N ALA A 162 -6.41 -10.44 8.67
CA ALA A 162 -7.08 -9.20 8.36
C ALA A 162 -6.12 -8.17 7.71
N ASN A 163 -6.40 -7.80 6.45
CA ASN A 163 -5.85 -6.63 5.77
C ASN A 163 -6.64 -5.37 6.19
N SER A 164 -6.35 -4.19 5.64
CA SER A 164 -7.02 -2.94 6.00
C SER A 164 -8.54 -3.01 5.90
N ALA A 165 -9.08 -3.61 4.82
CA ALA A 165 -10.51 -3.76 4.63
C ALA A 165 -11.13 -4.68 5.69
N ALA A 166 -10.54 -5.86 5.88
CA ALA A 166 -11.01 -6.82 6.86
C ALA A 166 -10.90 -6.30 8.29
N THR A 167 -9.87 -5.53 8.61
CA THR A 167 -9.70 -4.91 9.93
C THR A 167 -10.85 -3.97 10.27
N VAL A 168 -11.33 -3.17 9.30
CA VAL A 168 -12.43 -2.23 9.53
C VAL A 168 -13.79 -2.91 9.51
N ARG A 169 -14.01 -3.84 8.55
CA ARG A 169 -15.34 -4.39 8.28
C ARG A 169 -15.69 -5.64 9.09
N TYR A 170 -14.69 -6.43 9.49
CA TYR A 170 -14.90 -7.79 10.01
C TYR A 170 -14.08 -8.05 11.29
N PRO A 171 -14.46 -7.48 12.46
CA PRO A 171 -13.74 -7.69 13.72
C PRO A 171 -13.56 -9.16 14.10
N GLN A 172 -14.47 -10.04 13.69
CA GLN A 172 -14.42 -11.48 13.97
C GLN A 172 -13.24 -12.22 13.34
N VAL A 173 -12.52 -11.58 12.40
CA VAL A 173 -11.31 -12.15 11.76
C VAL A 173 -10.02 -11.46 12.16
N HIS A 174 -10.01 -10.70 13.24
CA HIS A 174 -8.78 -10.04 13.74
C HIS A 174 -7.77 -11.06 14.24
N PHE A 175 -8.22 -12.17 14.83
CA PHE A 175 -7.39 -13.17 15.49
C PHE A 175 -6.37 -12.50 16.44
N ASP A 176 -5.09 -12.88 16.36
CA ASP A 176 -4.07 -12.37 17.28
C ASP A 176 -3.43 -11.07 16.80
N MET A 177 -3.48 -10.80 15.46
CA MET A 177 -2.84 -9.62 14.88
C MET A 177 -3.57 -9.20 13.59
N VAL A 178 -3.67 -7.89 13.35
CA VAL A 178 -4.15 -7.31 12.10
C VAL A 178 -2.99 -6.69 11.30
N ARG A 179 -3.14 -6.62 9.98
CA ARG A 179 -2.16 -5.97 9.09
C ARG A 179 -2.74 -4.69 8.51
N TRP A 180 -2.48 -3.60 9.21
CA TRP A 180 -2.93 -2.27 8.84
C TRP A 180 -2.02 -1.68 7.77
N GLY A 181 -2.42 -1.78 6.49
CA GLY A 181 -1.62 -1.38 5.34
C GLY A 181 -2.05 -0.04 4.75
N VAL A 182 -2.82 -0.05 3.67
CA VAL A 182 -3.21 1.18 2.94
C VAL A 182 -3.93 2.19 3.82
N SER A 183 -4.73 1.75 4.75
CA SER A 183 -5.46 2.63 5.67
C SER A 183 -4.56 3.31 6.71
N LEU A 184 -3.33 2.81 6.94
CA LEU A 184 -2.31 3.52 7.71
C LEU A 184 -1.97 4.88 7.10
N TYR A 185 -2.06 4.98 5.77
CA TYR A 185 -1.79 6.21 5.02
C TYR A 185 -3.05 7.06 4.79
N GLY A 186 -4.15 6.74 5.46
CA GLY A 186 -5.38 7.53 5.41
C GLY A 186 -6.27 7.25 4.21
N LEU A 187 -6.10 6.11 3.53
CA LEU A 187 -6.88 5.74 2.37
C LEU A 187 -7.93 4.67 2.72
N HIS A 188 -9.15 4.90 2.28
CA HIS A 188 -10.24 3.94 2.37
C HIS A 188 -10.09 2.86 1.28
N THR A 189 -10.36 1.61 1.64
CA THR A 189 -10.28 0.47 0.72
C THR A 189 -11.53 0.32 -0.14
N CYS A 190 -12.68 0.77 0.37
CA CYS A 190 -13.98 0.74 -0.30
C CYS A 190 -14.88 1.85 0.25
N GLN A 191 -16.06 2.04 -0.33
CA GLN A 191 -16.99 3.08 0.07
C GLN A 191 -17.50 2.89 1.50
N GLU A 192 -17.78 1.64 1.91
CA GLU A 192 -18.31 1.29 3.22
C GLU A 192 -17.36 1.69 4.35
N THR A 193 -16.05 1.54 4.15
CA THR A 193 -15.08 1.94 5.18
C THR A 193 -15.08 3.44 5.48
N ARG A 194 -15.64 4.29 4.57
CA ARG A 194 -15.76 5.73 4.78
C ARG A 194 -16.73 6.10 5.91
N SER A 195 -17.79 5.30 6.09
CA SER A 195 -18.77 5.50 7.16
C SER A 195 -18.34 4.87 8.49
N MET A 196 -17.41 3.91 8.44
CA MET A 196 -17.00 3.12 9.62
C MET A 196 -15.82 3.72 10.37
N ILE A 197 -14.92 4.41 9.66
CA ILE A 197 -13.72 4.99 10.27
C ILE A 197 -13.34 6.31 9.59
N ASN A 198 -12.94 7.28 10.42
CA ASN A 198 -12.43 8.56 9.90
C ASN A 198 -10.92 8.46 9.71
N LEU A 199 -10.48 8.50 8.46
CA LEU A 199 -9.07 8.47 8.08
C LEU A 199 -8.61 9.82 7.56
N LYS A 200 -7.37 10.19 7.90
CA LYS A 200 -6.71 11.40 7.40
C LYS A 200 -5.62 10.99 6.40
N PRO A 201 -5.72 11.40 5.11
CA PRO A 201 -4.65 11.12 4.14
C PRO A 201 -3.31 11.67 4.62
N ALA A 202 -2.28 10.82 4.56
CA ALA A 202 -0.94 11.15 5.02
C ALA A 202 -0.08 11.87 3.97
N MET A 203 -0.58 12.01 2.73
CA MET A 203 0.14 12.63 1.62
C MET A 203 -0.68 13.77 1.02
N SER A 204 0.01 14.87 0.77
CA SER A 204 -0.48 15.95 -0.11
C SER A 204 0.64 16.35 -1.09
N VAL A 205 0.25 16.84 -2.27
CA VAL A 205 1.17 17.35 -3.28
C VAL A 205 0.72 18.75 -3.65
N HIS A 206 1.59 19.70 -3.38
CA HIS A 206 1.37 21.10 -3.64
C HIS A 206 2.41 21.62 -4.63
N ALA A 207 2.02 22.52 -5.48
CA ALA A 207 2.90 23.23 -6.42
C ALA A 207 2.56 24.70 -6.44
N ARG A 208 3.36 25.49 -7.15
CA ARG A 208 3.08 26.91 -7.40
C ARG A 208 2.97 27.15 -8.89
N ILE A 209 2.09 28.07 -9.26
CA ILE A 209 1.93 28.50 -10.66
C ILE A 209 3.24 29.15 -11.11
N THR A 210 3.77 28.71 -12.24
CA THR A 210 5.02 29.23 -12.83
C THR A 210 4.77 30.14 -14.02
N ASP A 211 3.62 29.99 -14.70
CA ASP A 211 3.25 30.82 -15.83
C ASP A 211 1.72 30.94 -15.93
N THR A 212 1.27 32.08 -16.45
CA THR A 212 -0.14 32.32 -16.75
C THR A 212 -0.28 33.03 -18.08
N ARG A 213 -1.25 32.60 -18.89
CA ARG A 213 -1.56 33.26 -20.16
C ARG A 213 -3.04 33.18 -20.50
N THR A 214 -3.58 34.23 -21.08
CA THR A 214 -4.97 34.23 -21.59
C THR A 214 -4.95 33.76 -23.03
N LEU A 215 -5.75 32.74 -23.34
CA LEU A 215 -5.94 32.26 -24.69
C LEU A 215 -7.31 32.64 -25.23
N PRO A 216 -7.39 33.08 -26.51
CA PRO A 216 -8.65 33.24 -27.19
C PRO A 216 -9.29 31.89 -27.52
N MET A 217 -10.50 31.90 -28.06
CA MET A 217 -11.20 30.71 -28.52
C MET A 217 -10.41 29.93 -29.57
N SER A 218 -10.47 28.61 -29.49
CA SER A 218 -9.84 27.62 -30.40
C SER A 218 -8.33 27.51 -30.35
N GLU A 219 -7.62 28.18 -29.44
CA GLU A 219 -6.21 27.99 -29.22
C GLU A 219 -5.94 26.63 -28.56
N GLY A 220 -4.90 25.94 -29.02
CA GLY A 220 -4.51 24.63 -28.52
C GLY A 220 -3.57 24.70 -27.32
N VAL A 221 -3.60 23.68 -26.45
CA VAL A 221 -2.73 23.57 -25.27
C VAL A 221 -2.00 22.23 -25.29
N SER A 222 -0.69 22.27 -25.05
CA SER A 222 0.19 21.12 -24.87
C SER A 222 0.39 20.26 -26.14
N TYR A 223 1.15 19.19 -25.99
CA TYR A 223 1.48 18.25 -27.08
C TYR A 223 0.21 17.68 -27.73
N GLY A 224 0.22 17.66 -29.06
CA GLY A 224 -0.88 17.15 -29.88
C GLY A 224 -2.08 18.11 -29.97
N LEU A 225 -2.09 19.24 -29.21
CA LEU A 225 -3.17 20.24 -29.20
C LEU A 225 -4.57 19.60 -29.03
N ASN A 226 -4.64 18.51 -28.25
CA ASN A 226 -5.86 17.73 -28.03
C ASN A 226 -6.93 18.49 -27.20
N TYR A 227 -6.50 19.50 -26.47
CA TYR A 227 -7.39 20.47 -25.85
C TYR A 227 -7.36 21.74 -26.68
N ARG A 228 -8.54 22.33 -26.87
CA ARG A 228 -8.71 23.66 -27.46
C ARG A 228 -9.60 24.51 -26.58
N SER A 229 -9.20 25.77 -26.38
CA SER A 229 -9.94 26.71 -25.56
C SER A 229 -11.35 26.93 -26.05
N PRO A 230 -12.39 26.78 -25.21
CA PRO A 230 -13.78 26.97 -25.61
C PRO A 230 -14.20 28.46 -25.70
N GLY A 231 -13.30 29.36 -25.36
CA GLY A 231 -13.52 30.81 -25.31
C GLY A 231 -12.28 31.50 -24.72
N SER A 232 -12.45 32.68 -24.17
CA SER A 232 -11.37 33.33 -23.42
C SER A 232 -11.16 32.63 -22.10
N VAL A 233 -10.04 31.94 -21.97
CA VAL A 233 -9.64 31.18 -20.76
C VAL A 233 -8.27 31.61 -20.30
N LYS A 234 -8.00 31.54 -19.00
CA LYS A 234 -6.66 31.66 -18.44
C LYS A 234 -6.08 30.28 -18.28
N ILE A 235 -4.94 30.00 -18.92
CA ILE A 235 -4.17 28.79 -18.75
C ILE A 235 -3.06 29.07 -17.75
N CYS A 236 -2.98 28.23 -16.74
CA CYS A 236 -1.95 28.28 -15.70
C CYS A 236 -1.07 27.04 -15.81
N THR A 237 0.24 27.23 -15.75
CA THR A 237 1.24 26.17 -15.80
C THR A 237 1.80 25.89 -14.40
N VAL A 238 1.94 24.62 -14.05
CA VAL A 238 2.59 24.18 -12.81
C VAL A 238 3.75 23.23 -13.12
N PRO A 239 4.86 23.30 -12.37
CA PRO A 239 6.08 22.55 -12.63
C PRO A 239 6.00 21.13 -12.04
N VAL A 240 4.99 20.37 -12.45
CA VAL A 240 4.79 18.96 -12.08
C VAL A 240 4.34 18.18 -13.31
N GLY A 241 5.01 17.08 -13.61
CA GLY A 241 4.71 16.24 -14.74
C GLY A 241 4.86 14.75 -14.45
N TYR A 242 4.94 13.93 -15.51
CA TYR A 242 5.01 12.49 -15.35
C TYR A 242 6.36 12.01 -14.78
N ALA A 243 7.44 12.77 -14.90
CA ALA A 243 8.72 12.47 -14.27
C ALA A 243 8.66 12.61 -12.73
N ASP A 244 7.72 13.42 -12.22
CA ASP A 244 7.47 13.59 -10.79
C ASP A 244 6.45 12.57 -10.24
N GLY A 245 5.89 11.72 -11.09
CA GLY A 245 4.90 10.71 -10.73
C GLY A 245 3.44 11.08 -11.06
N LEU A 246 3.16 12.24 -11.66
CA LEU A 246 1.82 12.59 -12.15
C LEU A 246 1.53 11.82 -13.44
N ASN A 247 0.78 10.73 -13.34
CA ASN A 247 0.56 9.82 -14.46
C ASN A 247 0.00 10.54 -15.69
N ARG A 248 0.68 10.39 -16.84
CA ARG A 248 0.26 10.99 -18.11
C ARG A 248 -1.15 10.55 -18.55
N GLY A 249 -1.61 9.36 -18.15
CA GLY A 249 -2.97 8.88 -18.40
C GLY A 249 -4.08 9.71 -17.72
N LEU A 250 -3.72 10.60 -16.79
CA LEU A 250 -4.63 11.56 -16.16
C LEU A 250 -4.88 12.82 -17.01
N SER A 251 -4.21 12.97 -18.17
CA SER A 251 -4.38 14.12 -19.06
C SER A 251 -5.84 14.35 -19.42
N GLY A 252 -6.37 15.54 -19.07
CA GLY A 252 -7.76 15.93 -19.26
C GLY A 252 -8.79 15.16 -18.39
N ARG A 253 -8.33 14.39 -17.38
CA ARG A 253 -9.16 13.52 -16.54
C ARG A 253 -9.05 13.81 -15.04
N THR A 254 -8.25 14.78 -14.66
CA THR A 254 -8.05 15.17 -13.25
C THR A 254 -8.30 16.65 -13.05
N ASP A 255 -8.65 16.99 -11.82
CA ASP A 255 -8.80 18.38 -11.37
C ASP A 255 -7.71 18.69 -10.34
N PHE A 256 -7.33 19.96 -10.26
CA PHE A 256 -6.54 20.54 -9.18
C PHE A 256 -7.40 21.46 -8.32
N ILE A 257 -6.86 21.96 -7.21
CA ILE A 257 -7.55 22.94 -6.37
C ILE A 257 -6.70 24.20 -6.30
N VAL A 258 -7.33 25.34 -6.56
CA VAL A 258 -6.74 26.68 -6.45
C VAL A 258 -7.74 27.57 -5.73
N ASP A 259 -7.33 28.21 -4.64
CA ASP A 259 -8.18 29.06 -3.80
C ASP A 259 -9.54 28.40 -3.48
N GLY A 260 -9.49 27.13 -3.04
CA GLY A 260 -10.67 26.32 -2.70
C GLY A 260 -11.54 25.86 -3.89
N THR A 261 -11.18 26.23 -5.11
CA THR A 261 -11.95 25.93 -6.33
C THR A 261 -11.29 24.81 -7.12
N ARG A 262 -12.08 23.82 -7.56
CA ARG A 262 -11.62 22.79 -8.51
C ARG A 262 -11.45 23.40 -9.89
N VAL A 263 -10.27 23.20 -10.47
CA VAL A 263 -9.89 23.63 -11.82
C VAL A 263 -9.44 22.43 -12.63
N ARG A 264 -9.89 22.37 -13.89
CA ARG A 264 -9.64 21.21 -14.73
C ARG A 264 -8.22 21.22 -15.31
N GLN A 265 -7.48 20.13 -15.17
CA GLN A 265 -6.25 19.89 -15.91
C GLN A 265 -6.56 19.76 -17.40
N VAL A 266 -5.83 20.47 -18.26
CA VAL A 266 -6.06 20.53 -19.70
C VAL A 266 -4.78 20.28 -20.50
N GLY A 267 -4.97 19.72 -21.70
CA GLY A 267 -3.87 19.29 -22.54
C GLY A 267 -3.13 18.07 -21.98
N ASN A 268 -2.13 17.58 -22.71
CA ASN A 268 -1.33 16.45 -22.25
C ASN A 268 -0.40 16.88 -21.10
N ILE A 269 -0.31 16.05 -20.06
CA ILE A 269 0.72 16.18 -19.01
C ILE A 269 2.07 15.95 -19.65
N CYS A 270 3.00 16.89 -19.49
CA CYS A 270 4.35 16.85 -20.01
C CYS A 270 5.30 16.15 -19.02
N MET A 271 6.60 16.10 -19.33
CA MET A 271 7.59 15.43 -18.48
C MET A 271 7.64 16.03 -17.08
N ASP A 272 7.73 17.35 -16.99
CA ASP A 272 7.98 18.14 -15.77
C ASP A 272 7.00 19.33 -15.60
N GLN A 273 5.96 19.40 -16.42
CA GLN A 273 4.95 20.45 -16.37
C GLN A 273 3.57 19.93 -16.77
N CYS A 274 2.55 20.56 -16.24
CA CYS A 274 1.17 20.40 -16.71
C CYS A 274 0.39 21.73 -16.59
N MET A 275 -0.75 21.79 -17.22
CA MET A 275 -1.57 22.99 -17.28
C MET A 275 -2.97 22.72 -16.79
N PHE A 276 -3.60 23.75 -16.28
CA PHE A 276 -5.02 23.76 -15.98
C PHE A 276 -5.68 25.05 -16.51
N GLU A 277 -6.99 24.99 -16.71
CA GLU A 277 -7.76 26.15 -17.18
C GLU A 277 -8.55 26.81 -16.07
N VAL A 278 -8.70 28.12 -16.19
CA VAL A 278 -9.66 28.93 -15.45
C VAL A 278 -10.52 29.70 -16.44
N ASP A 279 -11.85 29.48 -16.39
CA ASP A 279 -12.79 30.21 -17.21
C ASP A 279 -12.90 31.66 -16.71
N LEU A 280 -12.57 32.61 -17.55
CA LEU A 280 -12.64 34.02 -17.24
C LEU A 280 -14.04 34.58 -17.38
N ARG A 281 -15.00 33.81 -17.95
CA ARG A 281 -16.40 34.22 -18.09
C ARG A 281 -17.09 34.11 -16.73
N THR A 282 -17.51 35.21 -16.18
CA THR A 282 -18.31 35.25 -14.96
C THR A 282 -19.77 34.94 -15.27
N TYR A 283 -20.27 33.80 -14.80
CA TYR A 283 -21.70 33.54 -14.68
C TYR A 283 -22.10 33.46 -13.21
N GLY A 284 -22.86 34.46 -12.74
CA GLY A 284 -23.48 34.43 -11.42
C GLY A 284 -22.63 34.97 -10.25
N THR A 285 -23.09 34.72 -9.03
CA THR A 285 -22.60 35.28 -7.76
C THR A 285 -21.32 34.65 -7.22
N ARG A 286 -20.62 33.82 -7.98
CA ARG A 286 -19.35 33.18 -7.54
C ARG A 286 -18.19 34.16 -7.66
N ARG A 287 -17.34 34.21 -6.63
CA ARG A 287 -16.06 34.94 -6.64
C ARG A 287 -15.28 34.53 -7.90
N ARG A 288 -14.85 35.50 -8.68
CA ARG A 288 -14.01 35.28 -9.86
C ARG A 288 -12.66 34.76 -9.41
N LEU A 289 -12.31 33.56 -9.86
CA LEU A 289 -10.96 33.00 -9.68
C LEU A 289 -10.02 33.67 -10.69
N ASP A 290 -8.95 34.28 -10.23
CA ASP A 290 -7.91 34.90 -11.06
C ASP A 290 -6.50 34.56 -10.54
N PRO A 291 -6.04 33.30 -10.74
CA PRO A 291 -4.76 32.86 -10.22
C PRO A 291 -3.60 33.61 -10.83
N GLN A 292 -2.58 33.89 -10.01
CA GLN A 292 -1.36 34.57 -10.39
C GLN A 292 -0.15 33.65 -10.27
N ILE A 293 0.98 34.01 -10.92
CA ILE A 293 2.24 33.34 -10.73
C ILE A 293 2.61 33.36 -9.25
N GLY A 294 2.99 32.20 -8.71
CA GLY A 294 3.32 32.00 -7.30
C GLY A 294 2.17 31.49 -6.43
N ASP A 295 0.93 31.55 -6.91
CA ASP A 295 -0.22 31.01 -6.16
C ASP A 295 -0.13 29.47 -6.01
N GLU A 296 -0.61 28.97 -4.87
CA GLU A 296 -0.60 27.56 -4.55
C GLU A 296 -1.64 26.78 -5.36
N VAL A 297 -1.20 25.63 -5.85
CA VAL A 297 -2.04 24.63 -6.50
C VAL A 297 -1.94 23.32 -5.73
N VAL A 298 -3.05 22.77 -5.29
CA VAL A 298 -3.09 21.42 -4.70
C VAL A 298 -3.40 20.41 -5.79
N ILE A 299 -2.44 19.51 -6.04
CA ILE A 299 -2.55 18.43 -7.03
C ILE A 299 -3.15 17.19 -6.39
N VAL A 300 -2.72 16.85 -5.18
CA VAL A 300 -3.28 15.79 -4.34
C VAL A 300 -3.47 16.34 -2.94
N GLY A 301 -4.65 16.15 -2.36
CA GLY A 301 -4.91 16.57 -0.99
C GLY A 301 -6.12 17.51 -0.88
N ARG A 302 -6.07 18.33 0.18
CA ARG A 302 -7.07 19.38 0.47
C ARG A 302 -6.36 20.71 0.56
N GLN A 303 -7.07 21.78 0.24
CA GLN A 303 -6.60 23.14 0.48
C GLN A 303 -7.33 23.69 1.72
N GLY A 304 -6.54 24.24 2.65
CA GLY A 304 -7.03 24.65 3.96
C GLY A 304 -7.11 23.48 4.95
N ASP A 305 -7.22 23.81 6.22
CA ASP A 305 -7.34 22.89 7.35
C ASP A 305 -8.71 22.17 7.40
#